data_4cb27ba79e45f39997833dc8aa20c60c
#
_entry.id   4cb27ba79e45f39997833dc8aa20c60c
#
_cell.length_a   1.000
_cell.length_b   1.000
_cell.length_c   1.000
_cell.angle_alpha   90.00
_cell.angle_beta   90.00
_cell.angle_gamma   90.00
#
_symmetry.space_group_name_H-M   'P 1'
#
loop_
_entity.id
_entity.type
_entity.pdbx_description
1 polymer ?
#
loop_
_entity_poly.entity_id
_entity_poly.type
_entity_poly.pdbx_seq_one_letter_code
_entity_poly.pdbx_strand_id
1 'polypeptide(L)'
;MHWAVGGPTAPYFRFPALRQSPELVDYLGKRNIAIFSTDMDSFDFKMRKPEQVRQSVMAKLKKHGKGIVLMHDFQHATAEATADLLKDLKVGGYKVVFMKPKFAVTTIPAYDEMILKQMKTAGADGRLTSSVVRTISD
;
A
#
# COMPACT_ATOMS: atom_id res chain seq x y z
N MET A 1 11.74 -6.28 -15.49
CA MET A 1 10.49 -6.89 -14.96
C MET A 1 9.61 -7.49 -16.07
N HIS A 2 9.39 -6.81 -17.18
CA HIS A 2 8.57 -7.30 -18.29
C HIS A 2 8.99 -8.70 -18.76
N TRP A 3 10.29 -8.95 -18.85
CA TRP A 3 10.85 -10.25 -19.25
C TRP A 3 10.55 -11.37 -18.23
N ALA A 4 10.60 -11.07 -16.94
CA ALA A 4 10.41 -12.07 -15.88
C ALA A 4 8.96 -12.54 -15.74
N VAL A 5 7.98 -11.72 -16.13
CA VAL A 5 6.54 -12.03 -16.01
C VAL A 5 5.88 -12.37 -17.35
N GLY A 6 6.65 -12.39 -18.45
CA GLY A 6 6.17 -12.74 -19.80
C GLY A 6 5.14 -11.76 -20.38
N GLY A 7 5.00 -10.56 -19.80
CA GLY A 7 4.02 -9.57 -20.23
C GLY A 7 4.19 -8.21 -19.54
N PRO A 8 3.34 -7.24 -19.84
CA PRO A 8 3.38 -5.93 -19.18
C PRO A 8 3.07 -6.07 -17.69
N THR A 9 3.83 -5.35 -16.87
CA THR A 9 3.55 -5.25 -15.44
C THR A 9 2.30 -4.39 -15.22
N ALA A 10 1.61 -4.61 -14.09
CA ALA A 10 0.53 -3.73 -13.68
C ALA A 10 1.06 -2.28 -13.56
N PRO A 11 0.29 -1.26 -14.00
CA PRO A 11 0.70 0.15 -13.98
C PRO A 11 0.57 0.75 -12.58
N TYR A 12 0.94 0.01 -11.56
CA TYR A 12 0.85 0.38 -10.15
C TYR A 12 2.18 0.20 -9.46
N PHE A 13 2.53 1.15 -8.61
CA PHE A 13 3.76 1.12 -7.84
C PHE A 13 3.53 1.56 -6.41
N ARG A 14 4.21 0.92 -5.48
CA ARG A 14 4.29 1.34 -4.09
C ARG A 14 5.75 1.47 -3.70
N PHE A 15 6.11 2.63 -3.14
CA PHE A 15 7.48 2.86 -2.70
C PHE A 15 7.84 1.96 -1.51
N PRO A 16 9.01 1.32 -1.53
CA PRO A 16 9.53 0.61 -0.36
C PRO A 16 9.62 1.54 0.84
N ALA A 17 9.27 1.03 2.02
CA ALA A 17 9.20 1.78 3.26
C ALA A 17 8.35 3.08 3.18
N LEU A 18 7.47 3.19 2.18
CA LEU A 18 6.67 4.38 1.87
C LEU A 18 7.51 5.66 1.65
N ARG A 19 8.80 5.51 1.35
CA ARG A 19 9.69 6.63 1.07
C ARG A 19 9.68 6.97 -0.41
N GLN A 20 9.49 8.24 -0.72
CA GLN A 20 9.39 8.74 -2.09
C GLN A 20 10.49 9.79 -2.32
N SER A 21 10.98 9.88 -3.57
CA SER A 21 11.79 11.01 -4.01
C SER A 21 11.08 11.75 -5.13
N PRO A 22 11.29 13.09 -5.24
CA PRO A 22 10.69 13.89 -6.32
C PRO A 22 11.00 13.34 -7.70
N GLU A 23 12.24 12.90 -7.93
CA GLU A 23 12.70 12.38 -9.21
C GLU A 23 11.96 11.11 -9.60
N LEU A 24 11.74 10.21 -8.63
CA LEU A 24 11.05 8.96 -8.87
C LEU A 24 9.54 9.17 -9.06
N VAL A 25 8.94 10.13 -8.35
CA VAL A 25 7.53 10.49 -8.55
C VAL A 25 7.33 11.04 -9.96
N ASP A 26 8.18 11.97 -10.40
CA ASP A 26 8.16 12.52 -11.78
C ASP A 26 8.39 11.41 -12.82
N TYR A 27 9.36 10.54 -12.57
CA TYR A 27 9.65 9.39 -13.45
C TYR A 27 8.45 8.46 -13.63
N LEU A 28 7.73 8.13 -12.55
CA LEU A 28 6.55 7.27 -12.58
C LEU A 28 5.36 7.99 -13.23
N GLY A 29 5.17 9.28 -12.94
CA GLY A 29 4.13 10.10 -13.54
C GLY A 29 4.25 10.19 -15.06
N LYS A 30 5.45 10.45 -15.59
CA LYS A 30 5.73 10.46 -17.02
C LYS A 30 5.46 9.13 -17.73
N ARG A 31 5.35 8.04 -16.99
CA ARG A 31 5.04 6.68 -17.49
C ARG A 31 3.63 6.22 -17.21
N ASN A 32 2.79 7.11 -16.68
CA ASN A 32 1.43 6.77 -16.27
C ASN A 32 1.37 5.56 -15.33
N ILE A 33 2.31 5.49 -14.39
CA ILE A 33 2.32 4.49 -13.33
C ILE A 33 1.73 5.11 -12.06
N ALA A 34 0.58 4.60 -11.63
CA ALA A 34 -0.09 5.11 -10.43
C ALA A 34 0.66 4.71 -9.16
N ILE A 35 0.90 5.67 -8.30
CA ILE A 35 1.54 5.45 -6.99
C ILE A 35 0.44 5.12 -5.98
N PHE A 36 0.60 3.98 -5.31
CA PHE A 36 -0.29 3.56 -4.23
C PHE A 36 0.41 3.63 -2.88
N SER A 37 -0.34 4.00 -1.89
CA SER A 37 0.02 3.85 -0.49
C SER A 37 -0.91 2.86 0.19
N THR A 38 -0.97 2.91 1.51
CA THR A 38 -1.77 2.00 2.32
C THR A 38 -2.69 2.81 3.23
N ASP A 39 -3.86 2.26 3.52
CA ASP A 39 -4.79 2.86 4.49
C ASP A 39 -4.48 2.38 5.91
N MET A 40 -3.95 1.16 6.03
CA MET A 40 -3.70 0.50 7.31
C MET A 40 -2.37 -0.23 7.28
N ASP A 41 -1.50 0.04 8.25
CA ASP A 41 -0.30 -0.76 8.52
C ASP A 41 -0.66 -1.85 9.53
N SER A 42 -0.42 -3.11 9.20
CA SER A 42 -0.63 -4.22 10.14
C SER A 42 0.37 -4.21 11.29
N PHE A 43 1.54 -3.58 11.09
CA PHE A 43 2.72 -3.67 11.97
C PHE A 43 3.24 -5.10 12.17
N ASP A 44 2.97 -6.00 11.21
CA ASP A 44 3.37 -7.40 11.25
C ASP A 44 4.88 -7.60 11.42
N PHE A 45 5.71 -6.67 10.94
CA PHE A 45 7.14 -6.69 11.13
C PHE A 45 7.60 -6.58 12.60
N LYS A 46 6.71 -6.18 13.51
CA LYS A 46 6.93 -6.14 14.96
C LYS A 46 6.40 -7.38 15.67
N MET A 47 5.67 -8.24 14.97
CA MET A 47 4.94 -9.36 15.54
C MET A 47 5.70 -10.66 15.38
N ARG A 48 5.61 -11.52 16.39
CA ARG A 48 6.27 -12.83 16.42
C ARG A 48 5.27 -13.99 16.33
N LYS A 49 3.99 -13.72 16.58
CA LYS A 49 2.94 -14.74 16.63
C LYS A 49 1.88 -14.48 15.57
N PRO A 50 1.42 -15.50 14.83
CA PRO A 50 0.40 -15.36 13.79
C PRO A 50 -0.89 -14.70 14.30
N GLU A 51 -1.29 -15.02 15.54
CA GLU A 51 -2.51 -14.47 16.14
C GLU A 51 -2.45 -12.95 16.31
N GLN A 52 -1.27 -12.40 16.60
CA GLN A 52 -1.08 -10.95 16.74
C GLN A 52 -1.32 -10.25 15.39
N VAL A 53 -0.82 -10.84 14.30
CA VAL A 53 -1.02 -10.32 12.94
C VAL A 53 -2.51 -10.33 12.60
N ARG A 54 -3.20 -11.46 12.81
CA ARG A 54 -4.65 -11.59 12.57
C ARG A 54 -5.45 -10.55 13.34
N GLN A 55 -5.20 -10.46 14.66
CA GLN A 55 -5.89 -9.52 15.55
C GLN A 55 -5.69 -8.07 15.09
N SER A 56 -4.46 -7.69 14.74
CA SER A 56 -4.14 -6.34 14.26
C SER A 56 -4.91 -6.00 12.99
N VAL A 57 -4.87 -6.87 11.99
CA VAL A 57 -5.55 -6.64 10.72
C VAL A 57 -7.06 -6.58 10.90
N MET A 58 -7.64 -7.55 11.63
CA MET A 58 -9.09 -7.61 11.83
C MET A 58 -9.62 -6.46 12.67
N ALA A 59 -8.89 -6.02 13.70
CA ALA A 59 -9.27 -4.86 14.50
C ALA A 59 -9.31 -3.58 13.66
N LYS A 60 -8.30 -3.39 12.81
CA LYS A 60 -8.24 -2.22 11.91
C LYS A 60 -9.35 -2.25 10.86
N LEU A 61 -9.59 -3.40 10.25
CA LEU A 61 -10.69 -3.55 9.30
C LEU A 61 -12.06 -3.35 9.96
N LYS A 62 -12.26 -3.83 11.19
CA LYS A 62 -13.49 -3.59 11.93
C LYS A 62 -13.71 -2.11 12.21
N LYS A 63 -12.63 -1.37 12.51
CA LYS A 63 -12.69 0.08 12.78
C LYS A 63 -13.00 0.88 11.50
N HIS A 64 -12.39 0.51 10.37
CA HIS A 64 -12.41 1.32 9.14
C HIS A 64 -13.34 0.79 8.04
N GLY A 65 -13.80 -0.45 8.15
CA GLY A 65 -14.71 -1.10 7.22
C GLY A 65 -14.05 -1.62 5.95
N LYS A 66 -13.07 -0.92 5.39
CA LYS A 66 -12.36 -1.27 4.16
C LYS A 66 -11.02 -0.54 4.09
N GLY A 67 -10.13 -0.98 3.19
CA GLY A 67 -8.89 -0.27 2.90
C GLY A 67 -7.78 -1.17 2.38
N ILE A 68 -6.67 -0.56 2.02
CA ILE A 68 -5.44 -1.25 1.61
C ILE A 68 -4.61 -1.54 2.86
N VAL A 69 -4.41 -2.82 3.16
CA VAL A 69 -3.64 -3.27 4.32
C VAL A 69 -2.20 -3.57 3.90
N LEU A 70 -1.24 -2.95 4.60
CA LEU A 70 0.17 -3.26 4.44
C LEU A 70 0.54 -4.47 5.28
N MET A 71 1.13 -5.47 4.62
CA MET A 71 1.68 -6.67 5.23
C MET A 71 2.99 -7.06 4.51
N HIS A 72 3.80 -7.89 5.13
CA HIS A 72 5.10 -8.30 4.58
C HIS A 72 5.16 -9.82 4.46
N ASP A 73 5.29 -10.32 3.25
CA ASP A 73 5.29 -11.75 2.91
C ASP A 73 6.52 -12.51 3.44
N PHE A 74 7.65 -11.82 3.62
CA PHE A 74 8.86 -12.40 4.19
C PHE A 74 8.81 -12.59 5.73
N GLN A 75 7.79 -12.05 6.40
CA GLN A 75 7.61 -12.23 7.85
C GLN A 75 6.98 -13.60 8.13
N HIS A 76 7.68 -14.44 8.91
CA HIS A 76 7.22 -15.79 9.23
C HIS A 76 5.83 -15.80 9.89
N ALA A 77 5.61 -14.94 10.89
CA ALA A 77 4.31 -14.81 11.54
C ALA A 77 3.19 -14.40 10.58
N THR A 78 3.48 -13.58 9.57
CA THR A 78 2.52 -13.18 8.54
C THR A 78 2.19 -14.35 7.62
N ALA A 79 3.20 -15.08 7.19
CA ALA A 79 3.01 -16.27 6.34
C ALA A 79 2.12 -17.30 7.05
N GLU A 80 2.40 -17.62 8.31
CA GLU A 80 1.60 -18.53 9.11
C GLU A 80 0.18 -18.02 9.38
N ALA A 81 0.00 -16.70 9.57
CA ALA A 81 -1.30 -16.09 9.83
C ALA A 81 -2.23 -16.11 8.61
N THR A 82 -1.69 -16.16 7.38
CA THR A 82 -2.43 -15.85 6.16
C THR A 82 -3.66 -16.72 5.95
N ALA A 83 -3.55 -18.03 6.14
CA ALA A 83 -4.67 -18.95 5.92
C ALA A 83 -5.86 -18.66 6.85
N ASP A 84 -5.57 -18.44 8.12
CA ASP A 84 -6.62 -18.15 9.11
C ASP A 84 -7.14 -16.72 8.98
N LEU A 85 -6.28 -15.77 8.63
CA LEU A 85 -6.71 -14.41 8.30
C LEU A 85 -7.71 -14.39 7.14
N LEU A 86 -7.47 -15.17 6.09
CA LEU A 86 -8.41 -15.28 4.96
C LEU A 86 -9.76 -15.87 5.39
N LYS A 87 -9.76 -16.84 6.33
CA LYS A 87 -11.00 -17.34 6.92
C LYS A 87 -11.74 -16.26 7.71
N ASP A 88 -11.02 -15.53 8.56
CA ASP A 88 -11.58 -14.42 9.35
C ASP A 88 -12.19 -13.33 8.46
N LEU A 89 -11.49 -12.96 7.39
CA LEU A 89 -12.00 -12.00 6.41
C LEU A 89 -13.31 -12.49 5.77
N LYS A 90 -13.34 -13.76 5.36
CA LYS A 90 -14.53 -14.38 4.77
C LYS A 90 -15.71 -14.40 5.74
N VAL A 91 -15.47 -14.81 6.99
CA VAL A 91 -16.50 -14.84 8.05
C VAL A 91 -16.98 -13.42 8.37
N GLY A 92 -16.07 -12.45 8.39
CA GLY A 92 -16.38 -11.03 8.60
C GLY A 92 -17.07 -10.34 7.42
N GLY A 93 -17.32 -11.04 6.31
CA GLY A 93 -17.97 -10.49 5.12
C GLY A 93 -17.06 -9.60 4.26
N TYR A 94 -15.76 -9.59 4.53
CA TYR A 94 -14.79 -8.83 3.72
C TYR A 94 -14.48 -9.55 2.42
N LYS A 95 -14.28 -8.77 1.36
CA LYS A 95 -13.85 -9.26 0.05
C LYS A 95 -12.43 -8.79 -0.23
N VAL A 96 -11.53 -9.74 -0.49
CA VAL A 96 -10.21 -9.43 -1.04
C VAL A 96 -10.39 -9.17 -2.53
N VAL A 97 -9.95 -8.00 -3.00
CA VAL A 97 -10.10 -7.59 -4.40
C VAL A 97 -8.75 -7.51 -5.09
N PHE A 98 -8.72 -7.98 -6.32
CA PHE A 98 -7.56 -7.81 -7.19
C PHE A 98 -7.74 -6.53 -8.00
N MET A 99 -6.76 -5.62 -7.91
CA MET A 99 -6.80 -4.35 -8.64
C MET A 99 -6.35 -4.54 -10.08
N LYS A 100 -7.22 -4.17 -11.01
CA LYS A 100 -6.92 -4.09 -12.46
C LYS A 100 -7.26 -2.69 -12.95
N PRO A 101 -6.44 -2.11 -13.83
CA PRO A 101 -6.84 -0.90 -14.52
C PRO A 101 -8.03 -1.22 -15.44
N LYS A 102 -9.11 -0.47 -15.32
CA LYS A 102 -10.26 -0.60 -16.21
C LYS A 102 -9.98 0.00 -17.60
N PHE A 103 -9.16 1.04 -17.61
CA PHE A 103 -8.69 1.75 -18.81
C PHE A 103 -7.18 1.96 -18.69
N ALA A 104 -6.57 2.49 -19.75
CA ALA A 104 -5.18 2.95 -19.65
C ALA A 104 -5.04 3.94 -18.48
N VAL A 105 -4.05 3.71 -17.64
CA VAL A 105 -3.79 4.61 -16.51
C VAL A 105 -3.19 5.89 -17.05
N THR A 106 -3.80 7.02 -16.68
CA THR A 106 -3.25 8.36 -16.90
C THR A 106 -3.16 9.03 -15.53
N THR A 107 -2.02 9.68 -15.27
CA THR A 107 -1.89 10.44 -14.03
C THR A 107 -2.74 11.71 -14.11
N ILE A 108 -3.17 12.21 -12.96
CA ILE A 108 -3.94 13.46 -12.88
C ILE A 108 -2.95 14.57 -12.52
N PRO A 109 -2.67 15.53 -13.41
CA PRO A 109 -1.63 16.53 -13.20
C PRO A 109 -1.77 17.29 -11.87
N ALA A 110 -2.99 17.60 -11.45
CA ALA A 110 -3.22 18.29 -10.19
C ALA A 110 -2.74 17.46 -8.97
N TYR A 111 -2.86 16.14 -9.01
CA TYR A 111 -2.35 15.27 -7.93
C TYR A 111 -0.83 15.12 -8.01
N ASP A 112 -0.27 15.06 -9.21
CA ASP A 112 1.18 15.03 -9.40
C ASP A 112 1.82 16.29 -8.83
N GLU A 113 1.24 17.47 -9.10
CA GLU A 113 1.70 18.75 -8.51
C GLU A 113 1.55 18.78 -6.98
N MET A 114 0.45 18.27 -6.44
CA MET A 114 0.24 18.20 -4.99
C MET A 114 1.33 17.36 -4.32
N ILE A 115 1.62 16.18 -4.86
CA ILE A 115 2.67 15.29 -4.34
C ILE A 115 4.02 16.00 -4.40
N LEU A 116 4.38 16.59 -5.52
CA LEU A 116 5.65 17.28 -5.69
C LEU A 116 5.80 18.50 -4.76
N LYS A 117 4.73 19.28 -4.55
CA LYS A 117 4.72 20.39 -3.58
C LYS A 117 4.94 19.90 -2.16
N GLN A 118 4.24 18.86 -1.74
CA GLN A 118 4.37 18.31 -0.39
C GLN A 118 5.77 17.74 -0.14
N MET A 119 6.37 17.10 -1.13
CA MET A 119 7.72 16.58 -1.01
C MET A 119 8.76 17.70 -0.82
N LYS A 120 8.57 18.84 -1.46
CA LYS A 120 9.43 20.04 -1.27
C LYS A 120 9.29 20.63 0.13
N THR A 121 8.12 20.52 0.76
CA THR A 121 7.87 21.05 2.12
C THR A 121 8.26 20.09 3.23
N ALA A 122 8.31 18.78 2.95
CA ALA A 122 8.61 17.74 3.94
C ALA A 122 10.10 17.63 4.33
N GLY A 123 11.00 18.38 3.68
CA GLY A 123 12.43 18.37 3.97
C GLY A 123 13.15 17.10 3.48
N ALA A 124 14.46 17.01 3.74
CA ALA A 124 15.35 15.96 3.24
C ALA A 124 15.04 14.53 3.76
N ASP A 125 14.10 14.35 4.65
CA ASP A 125 13.69 13.06 5.22
C ASP A 125 12.84 12.20 4.25
N GLY A 126 12.28 12.75 3.19
CA GLY A 126 11.49 12.01 2.18
C GLY A 126 10.24 11.31 2.73
N ARG A 127 9.84 11.57 3.96
CA ARG A 127 8.58 11.12 4.52
C ARG A 127 7.47 12.08 4.11
N LEU A 128 6.51 11.57 3.37
CA LEU A 128 5.26 12.30 3.19
C LEU A 128 4.58 12.45 4.56
N THR A 129 4.36 13.69 4.94
CA THR A 129 3.46 13.98 6.04
C THR A 129 2.03 13.59 5.64
N SER A 130 1.26 13.15 6.59
CA SER A 130 -0.02 12.43 6.54
C SER A 130 -1.17 13.01 5.70
N SER A 131 -0.97 14.05 4.92
CA SER A 131 -2.07 14.72 4.21
C SER A 131 -2.41 14.15 2.84
N VAL A 132 -1.49 13.41 2.17
CA VAL A 132 -1.74 12.70 0.90
C VAL A 132 -1.83 11.19 1.12
N VAL A 133 -1.11 10.69 2.11
CA VAL A 133 -1.23 9.32 2.56
C VAL A 133 -2.04 9.36 3.84
N ARG A 134 -3.29 8.93 3.79
CA ARG A 134 -4.02 8.63 5.03
C ARG A 134 -3.33 7.44 5.69
N THR A 135 -2.28 7.72 6.43
CA THR A 135 -1.84 6.78 7.44
C THR A 135 -2.87 6.88 8.54
N ILE A 136 -3.72 5.89 8.65
CA ILE A 136 -4.59 5.74 9.80
C ILE A 136 -3.65 5.28 10.92
N SER A 137 -3.08 6.23 11.63
CA SER A 137 -2.44 5.98 12.91
C SER A 137 -3.53 5.80 13.96
N ASP A 138 -3.37 4.79 14.79
CA ASP A 138 -4.24 4.51 15.94
C ASP A 138 -4.26 5.68 16.90
#